data_12bc1ef74e7243983b196a7e7215e0c7
#
_entry.id   12bc1ef74e7243983b196a7e7215e0c7
#
_cell.length_a   1.000
_cell.length_b   1.000
_cell.length_c   1.000
_cell.angle_alpha   90.00
_cell.angle_beta   90.00
_cell.angle_gamma   90.00
#
_symmetry.space_group_name_H-M   'P 1'
#
loop_
_entity.id
_entity.type
_entity.pdbx_description
1 polymer ?
#
loop_
_entity_poly.entity_id
_entity_poly.type
_entity_poly.pdbx_seq_one_letter_code
_entity_poly.pdbx_strand_id
1 'polypeptide(L)'
;KPEKGKSYTQLRTVNRSVDSYNEERLAKLHGNDQHYRVSWEGDAKKARELIKNAKMTDIDLKPGAVVMLTSNRAIQGDSQHVNGSMGTILECDPHYVRILFNDGQTRDVYRQADDITQIVVDEHVDEDTGETVVEELEETIATVKHLPIRLAWAITVHKSQGQTLDGAIIDLSKCFQKG
;
A
#
# COMPACT_ATOMS: atom_id res chain seq x y z
N LYS A 1 9.00 1.21 -27.17
CA LYS A 1 8.07 2.35 -26.99
C LYS A 1 6.98 1.93 -26.03
N PRO A 2 6.50 2.82 -25.14
CA PRO A 2 5.38 2.49 -24.27
C PRO A 2 4.14 2.07 -25.09
N GLU A 3 3.46 1.02 -24.64
CA GLU A 3 2.22 0.59 -25.28
C GLU A 3 1.09 1.58 -24.95
N LYS A 4 0.24 1.85 -25.95
CA LYS A 4 -0.88 2.78 -25.78
C LYS A 4 -1.91 2.16 -24.81
N GLY A 5 -2.31 2.92 -23.81
CA GLY A 5 -3.30 2.50 -22.79
C GLY A 5 -2.73 1.84 -21.56
N LYS A 6 -1.42 1.59 -21.48
CA LYS A 6 -0.76 1.10 -20.26
C LYS A 6 -0.11 2.23 -19.46
N SER A 7 -0.18 2.11 -18.16
CA SER A 7 0.51 2.99 -17.21
C SER A 7 1.93 2.49 -16.97
N TYR A 8 2.90 3.39 -17.02
CA TYR A 8 4.32 3.10 -16.77
C TYR A 8 4.83 4.02 -15.67
N THR A 9 5.68 3.47 -14.81
CA THR A 9 6.37 4.26 -13.79
C THR A 9 7.74 4.72 -14.26
N GLN A 10 8.16 5.93 -13.82
CA GLN A 10 9.54 6.39 -14.01
C GLN A 10 10.39 5.95 -12.83
N LEU A 11 11.48 5.22 -13.08
CA LEU A 11 12.45 4.88 -12.05
C LEU A 11 13.42 6.05 -11.85
N ARG A 12 13.50 6.56 -10.63
CA ARG A 12 14.35 7.67 -10.22
C ARG A 12 15.25 7.27 -9.04
N THR A 13 16.39 7.93 -8.91
CA THR A 13 17.38 7.60 -7.88
C THR A 13 17.11 8.28 -6.53
N VAL A 14 16.35 9.39 -6.49
CA VAL A 14 16.18 10.21 -5.29
C VAL A 14 14.69 10.29 -4.89
N ASN A 15 14.37 9.95 -3.63
CA ASN A 15 13.00 9.98 -3.09
C ASN A 15 12.33 11.34 -3.26
N ARG A 16 12.99 12.44 -2.86
CA ARG A 16 12.42 13.79 -2.91
C ARG A 16 11.95 14.19 -4.33
N SER A 17 12.67 13.75 -5.35
CA SER A 17 12.29 14.00 -6.75
C SER A 17 11.09 13.16 -7.21
N VAL A 18 10.88 12.00 -6.57
CA VAL A 18 9.73 11.12 -6.83
C VAL A 18 8.47 11.71 -6.23
N ASP A 19 8.52 12.09 -4.96
CA ASP A 19 7.34 12.60 -4.24
C ASP A 19 6.85 13.91 -4.90
N SER A 20 7.74 14.89 -5.11
CA SER A 20 7.39 16.14 -5.80
C SER A 20 6.85 15.93 -7.23
N TYR A 21 7.39 14.95 -7.97
CA TYR A 21 6.91 14.64 -9.30
C TYR A 21 5.50 14.03 -9.28
N ASN A 22 5.25 13.10 -8.36
CA ASN A 22 3.93 12.50 -8.20
C ASN A 22 2.88 13.53 -7.77
N GLU A 23 3.21 14.42 -6.83
CA GLU A 23 2.35 15.52 -6.38
C GLU A 23 2.04 16.50 -7.52
N GLU A 24 3.05 16.89 -8.29
CA GLU A 24 2.87 17.76 -9.46
C GLU A 24 1.96 17.13 -10.53
N ARG A 25 2.10 15.82 -10.75
CA ARG A 25 1.25 15.06 -11.68
C ARG A 25 -0.19 14.98 -11.19
N LEU A 26 -0.38 14.73 -9.88
CA LEU A 26 -1.71 14.70 -9.27
C LEU A 26 -2.40 16.07 -9.35
N ALA A 27 -1.67 17.14 -9.06
CA ALA A 27 -2.19 18.51 -9.12
C ALA A 27 -2.67 18.92 -10.53
N LYS A 28 -2.11 18.33 -11.58
CA LYS A 28 -2.53 18.57 -12.99
C LYS A 28 -3.81 17.86 -13.39
N LEU A 29 -4.28 16.90 -12.59
CA LEU A 29 -5.55 16.24 -12.86
C LEU A 29 -6.72 17.12 -12.44
N HIS A 30 -7.79 17.08 -13.24
CA HIS A 30 -9.05 17.75 -12.91
C HIS A 30 -9.83 16.94 -11.88
N GLY A 31 -10.71 17.61 -11.14
CA GLY A 31 -11.55 17.02 -10.13
C GLY A 31 -11.08 17.29 -8.70
N ASN A 32 -11.89 16.87 -7.74
CA ASN A 32 -11.61 17.04 -6.31
C ASN A 32 -10.70 15.92 -5.80
N ASP A 33 -9.82 16.24 -4.86
CA ASP A 33 -9.05 15.27 -4.12
C ASP A 33 -9.96 14.46 -3.19
N GLN A 34 -9.78 13.13 -3.19
CA GLN A 34 -10.28 12.27 -2.13
C GLN A 34 -9.12 11.91 -1.22
N HIS A 35 -9.27 12.27 0.07
CA HIS A 35 -8.24 12.06 1.07
C HIS A 35 -8.47 10.75 1.82
N TYR A 36 -7.47 9.87 1.85
CA TYR A 36 -7.49 8.58 2.56
C TYR A 36 -6.46 8.61 3.68
N ARG A 37 -6.97 8.64 4.93
CA ARG A 37 -6.12 8.69 6.13
C ARG A 37 -5.77 7.29 6.62
N VAL A 38 -4.55 7.15 7.12
CA VAL A 38 -4.17 6.02 7.97
C VAL A 38 -4.83 6.21 9.34
N SER A 39 -5.49 5.19 9.83
CA SER A 39 -6.14 5.21 11.15
C SER A 39 -5.80 3.95 11.92
N TRP A 40 -5.92 4.00 13.24
CA TRP A 40 -5.68 2.85 14.10
C TRP A 40 -6.63 2.83 15.28
N GLU A 41 -6.78 1.65 15.86
CA GLU A 41 -7.50 1.36 17.09
C GLU A 41 -6.55 0.54 18.00
N GLY A 42 -6.74 0.58 19.32
CA GLY A 42 -5.92 -0.14 20.30
C GLY A 42 -4.62 0.57 20.68
N ASP A 43 -3.53 -0.18 20.90
CA ASP A 43 -2.24 0.34 21.37
C ASP A 43 -1.60 1.32 20.38
N ALA A 44 -1.61 2.60 20.74
CA ALA A 44 -1.10 3.67 19.87
C ALA A 44 0.41 3.58 19.60
N LYS A 45 1.20 3.02 20.53
CA LYS A 45 2.65 2.87 20.37
C LYS A 45 2.96 1.80 19.33
N LYS A 46 2.32 0.64 19.45
CA LYS A 46 2.46 -0.48 18.51
C LYS A 46 1.94 -0.11 17.14
N ALA A 47 0.79 0.57 17.05
CA ALA A 47 0.23 1.05 15.79
C ALA A 47 1.19 2.01 15.08
N ARG A 48 1.76 3.01 15.77
CA ARG A 48 2.74 3.96 15.18
C ARG A 48 4.02 3.28 14.73
N GLU A 49 4.48 2.25 15.46
CA GLU A 49 5.63 1.44 15.07
C GLU A 49 5.37 0.70 13.76
N LEU A 50 4.21 0.05 13.62
CA LEU A 50 3.79 -0.63 12.39
C LEU A 50 3.69 0.36 11.22
N ILE A 51 2.99 1.50 11.42
CA ILE A 51 2.84 2.55 10.41
C ILE A 51 4.21 3.02 9.89
N LYS A 52 5.15 3.28 10.81
CA LYS A 52 6.51 3.71 10.47
C LYS A 52 7.28 2.64 9.69
N ASN A 53 7.26 1.38 10.18
CA ASN A 53 8.02 0.28 9.60
C ASN A 53 7.48 -0.11 8.21
N ALA A 54 6.17 -0.16 8.05
CA ALA A 54 5.50 -0.45 6.78
C ALA A 54 5.41 0.79 5.85
N LYS A 55 5.87 1.97 6.33
CA LYS A 55 5.83 3.24 5.58
C LYS A 55 4.43 3.58 5.08
N MET A 56 3.42 3.29 5.87
CA MET A 56 2.04 3.68 5.59
C MET A 56 1.90 5.19 5.72
N THR A 57 1.22 5.82 4.77
CA THR A 57 1.01 7.27 4.75
C THR A 57 -0.41 7.60 4.31
N ASP A 58 -0.89 8.73 4.74
CA ASP A 58 -2.07 9.36 4.15
C ASP A 58 -1.82 9.60 2.66
N ILE A 59 -2.87 9.54 1.86
CA ILE A 59 -2.76 9.74 0.42
C ILE A 59 -3.96 10.49 -0.13
N ASP A 60 -3.68 11.45 -1.01
CA ASP A 60 -4.67 12.16 -1.81
C ASP A 60 -4.73 11.56 -3.21
N LEU A 61 -5.93 11.31 -3.70
CA LEU A 61 -6.14 10.65 -4.99
C LEU A 61 -7.22 11.36 -5.80
N LYS A 62 -7.10 11.23 -7.13
CA LYS A 62 -8.10 11.69 -8.12
C LYS A 62 -8.32 10.64 -9.18
N PRO A 63 -9.48 10.59 -9.83
CA PRO A 63 -9.64 9.86 -11.07
C PRO A 63 -8.59 10.28 -12.10
N GLY A 64 -8.03 9.31 -12.82
CA GLY A 64 -6.91 9.49 -13.75
C GLY A 64 -5.52 9.39 -13.11
N ALA A 65 -5.40 9.28 -11.79
CA ALA A 65 -4.11 9.07 -11.15
C ALA A 65 -3.54 7.70 -11.46
N VAL A 66 -2.24 7.65 -11.75
CA VAL A 66 -1.48 6.41 -11.92
C VAL A 66 -1.02 5.95 -10.55
N VAL A 67 -1.41 4.73 -10.22
CA VAL A 67 -1.16 4.13 -8.91
C VAL A 67 -0.57 2.73 -9.02
N MET A 68 -0.07 2.25 -7.90
CA MET A 68 0.52 0.93 -7.73
C MET A 68 0.06 0.33 -6.41
N LEU A 69 -0.25 -0.97 -6.40
CA LEU A 69 -0.51 -1.72 -5.17
C LEU A 69 0.76 -1.83 -4.32
N THR A 70 0.61 -1.76 -3.00
CA THR A 70 1.71 -1.89 -2.03
C THR A 70 1.62 -3.16 -1.19
N SER A 71 0.61 -4.00 -1.43
CA SER A 71 0.37 -5.25 -0.71
C SER A 71 -0.10 -6.34 -1.66
N ASN A 72 0.33 -7.58 -1.41
CA ASN A 72 -0.18 -8.77 -2.11
C ASN A 72 -1.62 -9.12 -1.67
N ARG A 73 -2.12 -8.51 -0.59
CA ARG A 73 -3.47 -8.70 -0.04
C ARG A 73 -4.37 -7.50 -0.33
N ALA A 74 -3.96 -6.60 -1.23
CA ALA A 74 -4.70 -5.37 -1.54
C ALA A 74 -6.11 -5.64 -2.08
N ILE A 75 -6.29 -6.77 -2.77
CA ILE A 75 -7.57 -7.21 -3.33
C ILE A 75 -7.85 -8.62 -2.80
N GLN A 76 -8.91 -8.74 -2.03
CA GLN A 76 -9.28 -10.01 -1.41
C GLN A 76 -9.65 -11.06 -2.47
N GLY A 77 -9.05 -12.25 -2.39
CA GLY A 77 -9.31 -13.36 -3.31
C GLY A 77 -8.68 -13.21 -4.71
N ASP A 78 -7.92 -12.13 -4.95
CA ASP A 78 -7.21 -11.91 -6.20
C ASP A 78 -5.73 -12.22 -6.03
N SER A 79 -5.24 -13.25 -6.74
CA SER A 79 -3.83 -13.65 -6.76
C SER A 79 -3.05 -13.06 -7.94
N GLN A 80 -3.72 -12.39 -8.87
CA GLN A 80 -3.10 -11.81 -10.07
C GLN A 80 -2.56 -10.40 -9.80
N HIS A 81 -3.33 -9.59 -9.04
CA HIS A 81 -2.94 -8.23 -8.71
C HIS A 81 -2.20 -8.20 -7.37
N VAL A 82 -0.89 -8.10 -7.45
CA VAL A 82 0.05 -8.18 -6.32
C VAL A 82 0.77 -6.84 -6.09
N ASN A 83 1.60 -6.79 -5.06
CA ASN A 83 2.48 -5.65 -4.81
C ASN A 83 3.31 -5.30 -6.06
N GLY A 84 3.17 -4.08 -6.55
CA GLY A 84 3.78 -3.63 -7.80
C GLY A 84 2.84 -3.57 -9.00
N SER A 85 1.66 -4.22 -8.94
CA SER A 85 0.65 -4.11 -10.00
C SER A 85 0.20 -2.67 -10.18
N MET A 86 0.22 -2.19 -11.42
CA MET A 86 -0.04 -0.80 -11.77
C MET A 86 -1.38 -0.63 -12.47
N GLY A 87 -1.97 0.54 -12.29
CA GLY A 87 -3.21 0.89 -12.98
C GLY A 87 -3.50 2.38 -12.92
N THR A 88 -4.64 2.74 -13.48
CA THR A 88 -5.17 4.11 -13.48
C THR A 88 -6.48 4.13 -12.71
N ILE A 89 -6.64 5.10 -11.81
CA ILE A 89 -7.87 5.28 -11.05
C ILE A 89 -9.00 5.72 -11.98
N LEU A 90 -10.10 4.99 -11.92
CA LEU A 90 -11.36 5.35 -12.59
C LEU A 90 -12.28 6.15 -11.66
N GLU A 91 -12.32 5.77 -10.38
CA GLU A 91 -13.24 6.34 -9.39
C GLU A 91 -12.59 6.36 -8.00
N CYS A 92 -12.85 7.41 -7.23
CA CYS A 92 -12.48 7.54 -5.83
C CYS A 92 -13.75 7.63 -4.99
N ASP A 93 -14.02 6.60 -4.19
CA ASP A 93 -15.09 6.55 -3.19
C ASP A 93 -14.46 6.60 -1.78
N PRO A 94 -15.13 7.13 -0.74
CA PRO A 94 -14.59 7.13 0.63
C PRO A 94 -14.16 5.75 1.16
N HIS A 95 -14.76 4.67 0.65
CA HIS A 95 -14.54 3.30 1.13
C HIS A 95 -13.62 2.47 0.23
N TYR A 96 -13.53 2.80 -1.08
CA TYR A 96 -12.74 2.06 -2.06
C TYR A 96 -12.18 2.97 -3.15
N VAL A 97 -11.24 2.45 -3.90
CA VAL A 97 -10.73 3.05 -5.13
C VAL A 97 -10.88 2.05 -6.26
N ARG A 98 -11.56 2.45 -7.35
CA ARG A 98 -11.71 1.63 -8.55
C ARG A 98 -10.54 1.86 -9.49
N ILE A 99 -9.82 0.80 -9.82
CA ILE A 99 -8.60 0.86 -10.62
C ILE A 99 -8.77 0.01 -11.87
N LEU A 100 -8.44 0.59 -13.02
CA LEU A 100 -8.21 -0.14 -14.28
C LEU A 100 -6.73 -0.52 -14.32
N PHE A 101 -6.44 -1.81 -14.15
CA PHE A 101 -5.09 -2.35 -14.19
C PHE A 101 -4.54 -2.46 -15.63
N ASN A 102 -3.22 -2.61 -15.76
CA ASN A 102 -2.53 -2.69 -17.05
C ASN A 102 -2.88 -3.95 -17.87
N ASP A 103 -3.44 -4.98 -17.24
CA ASP A 103 -3.99 -6.17 -17.91
C ASP A 103 -5.39 -5.95 -18.49
N GLY A 104 -5.98 -4.77 -18.31
CA GLY A 104 -7.31 -4.39 -18.77
C GLY A 104 -8.42 -4.75 -17.78
N GLN A 105 -8.13 -5.37 -16.65
CA GLN A 105 -9.13 -5.70 -15.66
C GLN A 105 -9.39 -4.50 -14.71
N THR A 106 -10.66 -4.38 -14.29
CA THR A 106 -11.06 -3.38 -13.30
C THR A 106 -11.31 -4.05 -11.95
N ARG A 107 -10.77 -3.50 -10.87
CA ARG A 107 -10.96 -3.97 -9.50
C ARG A 107 -11.16 -2.81 -8.54
N ASP A 108 -11.91 -3.08 -7.48
CA ASP A 108 -12.08 -2.18 -6.35
C ASP A 108 -11.07 -2.56 -5.25
N VAL A 109 -10.29 -1.57 -4.84
CA VAL A 109 -9.29 -1.71 -3.76
C VAL A 109 -9.84 -1.03 -2.52
N TYR A 110 -10.08 -1.81 -1.48
CA TYR A 110 -10.59 -1.35 -0.19
C TYR A 110 -9.45 -1.04 0.78
N ARG A 111 -9.80 -0.32 1.85
CA ARG A 111 -8.86 -0.14 2.96
C ARG A 111 -8.55 -1.49 3.58
N GLN A 112 -7.27 -1.79 3.74
CA GLN A 112 -6.77 -2.99 4.41
C GLN A 112 -6.63 -2.71 5.90
N ALA A 113 -6.99 -3.71 6.72
CA ALA A 113 -6.72 -3.75 8.14
C ALA A 113 -5.55 -4.68 8.41
N ASP A 114 -4.54 -4.19 9.13
CA ASP A 114 -3.39 -4.96 9.58
C ASP A 114 -3.43 -5.02 11.12
N ASP A 115 -3.63 -6.23 11.65
CA ASP A 115 -3.70 -6.50 13.07
C ASP A 115 -2.31 -6.74 13.65
N ILE A 116 -2.11 -6.23 14.86
CA ILE A 116 -0.94 -6.50 15.69
C ILE A 116 -1.43 -7.38 16.83
N THR A 117 -0.93 -8.60 16.89
CA THR A 117 -1.31 -9.56 17.91
C THR A 117 -0.19 -9.77 18.91
N GLN A 118 -0.54 -10.21 20.11
CA GLN A 118 0.37 -10.72 21.12
C GLN A 118 -0.12 -12.05 21.66
N ILE A 119 0.81 -12.88 22.09
CA ILE A 119 0.47 -14.12 22.80
C ILE A 119 0.27 -13.76 24.29
N VAL A 120 -0.89 -14.11 24.81
CA VAL A 120 -1.24 -14.02 26.23
C VAL A 120 -1.34 -15.44 26.77
N VAL A 121 -0.70 -15.68 27.90
CA VAL A 121 -0.81 -16.96 28.59
C VAL A 121 -1.95 -16.87 29.59
N ASP A 122 -2.97 -17.71 29.39
CA ASP A 122 -4.08 -17.88 30.34
C ASP A 122 -3.83 -19.13 31.18
N GLU A 123 -3.76 -18.93 32.48
CA GLU A 123 -3.60 -20.02 33.45
C GLU A 123 -4.91 -20.22 34.20
N HIS A 124 -5.55 -21.35 34.03
CA HIS A 124 -6.76 -21.70 34.75
C HIS A 124 -6.69 -23.14 35.29
N VAL A 125 -7.46 -23.43 36.33
CA VAL A 125 -7.56 -24.77 36.88
C VAL A 125 -8.76 -25.44 36.24
N ASP A 126 -8.54 -26.58 35.61
CA ASP A 126 -9.59 -27.43 35.09
C ASP A 126 -10.47 -27.92 36.25
N GLU A 127 -11.77 -27.64 36.22
CA GLU A 127 -12.71 -27.92 37.31
C GLU A 127 -12.94 -29.42 37.53
N ASP A 128 -12.73 -30.25 36.50
CA ASP A 128 -12.98 -31.70 36.55
C ASP A 128 -11.74 -32.46 37.02
N THR A 129 -10.55 -32.03 36.63
CA THR A 129 -9.29 -32.72 36.92
C THR A 129 -8.48 -32.12 38.07
N GLY A 130 -8.72 -30.83 38.38
CA GLY A 130 -7.96 -30.06 39.37
C GLY A 130 -6.54 -29.71 38.90
N GLU A 131 -6.19 -29.96 37.65
CA GLU A 131 -4.88 -29.66 37.07
C GLU A 131 -4.85 -28.21 36.56
N THR A 132 -3.68 -27.57 36.66
CA THR A 132 -3.46 -26.24 36.05
C THR A 132 -3.27 -26.42 34.54
N VAL A 133 -4.16 -25.84 33.77
CA VAL A 133 -4.09 -25.76 32.31
C VAL A 133 -3.51 -24.42 31.93
N VAL A 134 -2.52 -24.44 31.05
CA VAL A 134 -1.86 -23.24 30.50
C VAL A 134 -2.20 -23.17 29.01
N GLU A 135 -2.93 -22.15 28.61
CA GLU A 135 -3.30 -21.92 27.21
C GLU A 135 -2.64 -20.66 26.67
N GLU A 136 -2.08 -20.76 25.46
CA GLU A 136 -1.58 -19.60 24.74
C GLU A 136 -2.71 -19.05 23.84
N LEU A 137 -3.15 -17.83 24.13
CA LEU A 137 -4.17 -17.13 23.38
C LEU A 137 -3.55 -16.00 22.57
N GLU A 138 -3.96 -15.88 21.31
CA GLU A 138 -3.57 -14.75 20.46
C GLU A 138 -4.57 -13.62 20.61
N GLU A 139 -4.14 -12.48 21.18
CA GLU A 139 -4.95 -11.29 21.38
C GLU A 139 -4.53 -10.18 20.44
N THR A 140 -5.50 -9.58 19.72
CA THR A 140 -5.27 -8.38 18.91
C THR A 140 -5.17 -7.15 19.81
N ILE A 141 -3.98 -6.53 19.87
CA ILE A 141 -3.70 -5.36 20.69
C ILE A 141 -3.83 -4.04 19.95
N ALA A 142 -3.68 -4.06 18.63
CA ALA A 142 -3.92 -2.90 17.78
C ALA A 142 -4.29 -3.32 16.36
N THR A 143 -5.07 -2.49 15.67
CA THR A 143 -5.40 -2.64 14.25
C THR A 143 -5.08 -1.33 13.53
N VAL A 144 -4.33 -1.39 12.44
CA VAL A 144 -4.06 -0.24 11.56
C VAL A 144 -4.84 -0.40 10.26
N LYS A 145 -5.60 0.63 9.88
CA LYS A 145 -6.38 0.67 8.63
C LYS A 145 -5.76 1.68 7.66
N HIS A 146 -5.43 1.23 6.47
CA HIS A 146 -4.83 2.06 5.43
C HIS A 146 -5.28 1.63 4.04
N LEU A 147 -5.10 2.50 3.03
CA LEU A 147 -5.32 2.13 1.64
C LEU A 147 -4.00 1.58 1.07
N PRO A 148 -3.96 0.31 0.58
CA PRO A 148 -2.71 -0.35 0.17
C PRO A 148 -2.27 0.04 -1.25
N ILE A 149 -2.26 1.34 -1.55
CA ILE A 149 -1.82 1.90 -2.83
C ILE A 149 -0.93 3.12 -2.63
N ARG A 150 -0.19 3.48 -3.66
CA ARG A 150 0.59 4.72 -3.74
C ARG A 150 0.56 5.30 -5.15
N LEU A 151 0.84 6.60 -5.27
CA LEU A 151 1.07 7.24 -6.56
C LEU A 151 2.30 6.61 -7.24
N ALA A 152 2.21 6.39 -8.53
CA ALA A 152 3.20 5.61 -9.26
C ALA A 152 3.57 6.17 -10.64
N TRP A 153 3.40 7.45 -10.91
CA TRP A 153 4.03 8.07 -12.10
C TRP A 153 5.56 8.02 -12.02
N ALA A 154 6.12 8.07 -10.80
CA ALA A 154 7.50 7.77 -10.52
C ALA A 154 7.66 7.00 -9.21
N ILE A 155 8.68 6.14 -9.15
CA ILE A 155 9.13 5.44 -7.93
C ILE A 155 10.66 5.44 -7.87
N THR A 156 11.23 5.20 -6.70
CA THR A 156 12.68 5.03 -6.60
C THR A 156 13.09 3.60 -6.94
N VAL A 157 14.33 3.46 -7.46
CA VAL A 157 14.93 2.16 -7.74
C VAL A 157 14.90 1.25 -6.50
N HIS A 158 15.17 1.78 -5.30
CA HIS A 158 15.12 0.99 -4.06
C HIS A 158 13.69 0.49 -3.73
N LYS A 159 12.67 1.31 -4.01
CA LYS A 159 11.27 0.91 -3.77
C LYS A 159 10.75 -0.08 -4.84
N SER A 160 11.44 -0.21 -5.98
CA SER A 160 11.10 -1.20 -7.02
C SER A 160 11.71 -2.58 -6.78
N GLN A 161 12.65 -2.70 -5.85
CA GLN A 161 13.24 -3.99 -5.50
C GLN A 161 12.20 -4.90 -4.83
N GLY A 162 12.11 -6.15 -5.29
CA GLY A 162 11.14 -7.12 -4.79
C GLY A 162 9.69 -6.89 -5.27
N GLN A 163 9.48 -6.02 -6.25
CA GLN A 163 8.17 -5.77 -6.87
C GLN A 163 8.13 -6.27 -8.30
N THR A 164 6.99 -6.82 -8.70
CA THR A 164 6.71 -7.17 -10.09
C THR A 164 6.14 -5.94 -10.79
N LEU A 165 6.95 -5.30 -11.64
CA LEU A 165 6.52 -4.13 -12.42
C LEU A 165 6.03 -4.57 -13.80
N ASP A 166 4.84 -4.17 -14.20
CA ASP A 166 4.31 -4.40 -15.56
C ASP A 166 5.13 -3.66 -16.63
N GLY A 167 5.80 -2.57 -16.24
CA GLY A 167 6.68 -1.80 -17.10
C GLY A 167 7.24 -0.57 -16.41
N ALA A 168 8.47 -0.21 -16.75
CA ALA A 168 9.15 0.96 -16.21
C ALA A 168 9.87 1.75 -17.31
N ILE A 169 9.90 3.07 -17.15
CA ILE A 169 10.75 3.98 -17.93
C ILE A 169 11.92 4.37 -17.05
N ILE A 170 13.14 4.02 -17.47
CA ILE A 170 14.36 4.29 -16.70
C ILE A 170 15.01 5.56 -17.28
N ASP A 171 15.09 6.61 -16.46
CA ASP A 171 15.87 7.81 -16.78
C ASP A 171 17.27 7.70 -16.13
N LEU A 172 18.24 7.37 -16.94
CA LEU A 172 19.65 7.22 -16.54
C LEU A 172 20.44 8.53 -16.63
N SER A 173 19.83 9.64 -17.05
CA SER A 173 20.54 10.91 -17.32
C SER A 173 21.24 11.50 -16.09
N LYS A 174 20.86 11.07 -14.87
CA LYS A 174 21.45 11.51 -13.59
C LYS A 174 22.11 10.38 -12.79
N CYS A 175 22.25 9.18 -13.37
CA CYS A 175 22.77 8.01 -12.65
C CYS A 175 24.30 7.94 -12.61
N PHE A 176 24.97 8.74 -13.43
CA PHE A 176 26.45 8.77 -13.52
C PHE A 176 26.98 10.11 -13.01
N GLN A 177 27.02 10.31 -11.70
CA GLN A 177 28.02 11.23 -11.16
C GLN A 177 29.37 10.51 -11.21
N LYS A 178 30.31 11.11 -11.94
CA LYS A 178 31.73 10.69 -11.87
C LYS A 178 32.16 10.77 -10.40
N GLY A 179 32.58 9.61 -9.84
CA GLY A 179 33.33 9.57 -8.61
C GLY A 179 34.67 10.23 -8.74
#